data_807e13d7727c048f506dca9dd102f7ca
#
_entry.id   807e13d7727c048f506dca9dd102f7ca
#
_cell.length_a   1.000
_cell.length_b   1.000
_cell.length_c   1.000
_cell.angle_alpha   90.00
_cell.angle_beta   90.00
_cell.angle_gamma   90.00
#
_symmetry.space_group_name_H-M   'P 1'
#
loop_
_entity.id
_entity.type
_entity.pdbx_description
1 polymer ?
#
loop_
_entity_poly.entity_id
_entity_poly.type
_entity_poly.pdbx_seq_one_letter_code
_entity_poly.pdbx_strand_id
1 'polypeptide(L)'
;MKLAVREAVASDIPALQSLIRASVLGLQAADYTPEQLEQALERVFGVDTQLIADGTYFVAEAHVDDGPVIAACGGWSKRKTLYGSDHCAGREDALLDPRHDAAKIRAFFVHPVWARRGIGSKILEVCEAAAVQAGFRRFEMGATLTGVPLYLARGYVEREHRQVPLSSGLSLPIVHMEKHL
;
A
#
# COMPACT_ATOMS: atom_id res chain seq x y z
N MET A 1 -15.22 -18.29 -4.25
CA MET A 1 -14.15 -17.42 -4.85
C MET A 1 -12.82 -18.00 -4.46
N LYS A 2 -12.01 -18.39 -5.42
CA LYS A 2 -10.63 -18.85 -5.17
C LYS A 2 -9.72 -17.61 -5.26
N LEU A 3 -9.00 -17.31 -4.19
CA LEU A 3 -8.07 -16.20 -4.10
C LEU A 3 -6.65 -16.77 -3.99
N ALA A 4 -5.75 -16.32 -4.85
CA ALA A 4 -4.32 -16.63 -4.79
C ALA A 4 -3.51 -15.36 -4.55
N VAL A 5 -2.48 -15.43 -3.70
CA VAL A 5 -1.54 -14.32 -3.50
C VAL A 5 -0.18 -14.76 -4.04
N ARG A 6 0.43 -13.90 -4.84
CA ARG A 6 1.77 -14.11 -5.41
C ARG A 6 2.56 -12.80 -5.44
N GLU A 7 3.85 -12.91 -5.64
CA GLU A 7 4.68 -11.74 -5.95
C GLU A 7 4.26 -11.08 -7.27
N ALA A 8 4.30 -9.76 -7.27
CA ALA A 8 4.08 -8.96 -8.47
C ALA A 8 5.32 -9.01 -9.37
N VAL A 9 5.08 -9.02 -10.67
CA VAL A 9 6.12 -8.97 -11.70
C VAL A 9 5.94 -7.75 -12.61
N ALA A 10 6.96 -7.39 -13.37
CA ALA A 10 6.92 -6.20 -14.23
C ALA A 10 5.76 -6.19 -15.22
N SER A 11 5.33 -7.36 -15.71
CA SER A 11 4.17 -7.46 -16.61
C SER A 11 2.83 -7.15 -15.95
N ASP A 12 2.76 -7.08 -14.60
CA ASP A 12 1.56 -6.67 -13.88
C ASP A 12 1.34 -5.15 -13.86
N ILE A 13 2.35 -4.36 -14.21
CA ILE A 13 2.32 -2.89 -14.08
C ILE A 13 1.07 -2.26 -14.70
N PRO A 14 0.66 -2.57 -15.94
CA PRO A 14 -0.56 -1.99 -16.51
C PRO A 14 -1.82 -2.30 -15.71
N ALA A 15 -1.96 -3.55 -15.22
CA ALA A 15 -3.09 -3.95 -14.39
C ALA A 15 -3.05 -3.27 -13.01
N LEU A 16 -1.86 -3.11 -12.42
CA LEU A 16 -1.66 -2.40 -11.16
C LEU A 16 -2.03 -0.91 -11.29
N GLN A 17 -1.65 -0.25 -12.38
CA GLN A 17 -2.03 1.14 -12.63
C GLN A 17 -3.56 1.31 -12.67
N SER A 18 -4.25 0.43 -13.38
CA SER A 18 -5.71 0.42 -13.46
C SER A 18 -6.36 0.14 -12.10
N LEU A 19 -5.84 -0.84 -11.36
CA LEU A 19 -6.30 -1.19 -10.01
C LEU A 19 -6.15 0.00 -9.05
N ILE A 20 -4.98 0.63 -9.01
CA ILE A 20 -4.68 1.76 -8.11
C ILE A 20 -5.65 2.91 -8.38
N ARG A 21 -5.83 3.30 -9.65
CA ARG A 21 -6.78 4.35 -10.01
C ARG A 21 -8.21 4.01 -9.60
N ALA A 22 -8.67 2.80 -9.88
CA ALA A 22 -10.01 2.35 -9.49
C ALA A 22 -10.19 2.34 -7.97
N SER A 23 -9.19 1.87 -7.22
CA SER A 23 -9.19 1.85 -5.76
C SER A 23 -9.28 3.26 -5.17
N VAL A 24 -8.43 4.17 -5.62
CA VAL A 24 -8.36 5.54 -5.12
C VAL A 24 -9.68 6.28 -5.37
N LEU A 25 -10.17 6.28 -6.59
CA LEU A 25 -11.41 7.00 -6.94
C LEU A 25 -12.66 6.33 -6.36
N GLY A 26 -12.67 5.01 -6.24
CA GLY A 26 -13.85 4.26 -5.80
C GLY A 26 -13.99 4.07 -4.29
N LEU A 27 -12.88 4.06 -3.54
CA LEU A 27 -12.92 3.75 -2.10
C LEU A 27 -12.58 4.93 -1.20
N GLN A 28 -11.86 5.95 -1.70
CA GLN A 28 -11.36 7.02 -0.85
C GLN A 28 -12.19 8.31 -0.94
N ALA A 29 -13.23 8.36 -1.76
CA ALA A 29 -14.05 9.53 -1.98
C ALA A 29 -14.86 10.00 -0.74
N ALA A 30 -15.01 9.16 0.27
CA ALA A 30 -15.64 9.54 1.53
C ALA A 30 -14.70 10.33 2.46
N ASP A 31 -13.39 10.19 2.28
CA ASP A 31 -12.36 10.73 3.18
C ASP A 31 -11.57 11.89 2.55
N TYR A 32 -11.58 12.01 1.22
CA TYR A 32 -10.83 13.01 0.46
C TYR A 32 -11.69 13.67 -0.61
N THR A 33 -11.37 14.92 -0.94
CA THR A 33 -12.03 15.63 -2.04
C THR A 33 -11.61 15.07 -3.39
N PRO A 34 -12.43 15.21 -4.45
CA PRO A 34 -12.04 14.81 -5.81
C PRO A 34 -10.72 15.42 -6.27
N GLU A 35 -10.45 16.68 -5.94
CA GLU A 35 -9.21 17.37 -6.29
C GLU A 35 -8.00 16.76 -5.54
N GLN A 36 -8.14 16.42 -4.26
CA GLN A 36 -7.10 15.72 -3.52
C GLN A 36 -6.78 14.37 -4.16
N LEU A 37 -7.79 13.60 -4.56
CA LEU A 37 -7.61 12.27 -5.15
C LEU A 37 -6.93 12.34 -6.53
N GLU A 38 -7.32 13.26 -7.40
CA GLU A 38 -6.68 13.43 -8.71
C GLU A 38 -5.21 13.85 -8.56
N GLN A 39 -4.92 14.82 -7.71
CA GLN A 39 -3.54 15.24 -7.45
C GLN A 39 -2.71 14.14 -6.76
N ALA A 40 -3.32 13.37 -5.86
CA ALA A 40 -2.65 12.25 -5.21
C ALA A 40 -2.29 11.14 -6.21
N LEU A 41 -3.15 10.87 -7.22
CA LEU A 41 -2.85 9.94 -8.31
C LEU A 41 -1.68 10.41 -9.18
N GLU A 42 -1.50 11.71 -9.32
CA GLU A 42 -0.37 12.27 -10.11
C GLU A 42 0.95 12.25 -9.33
N ARG A 43 0.92 12.37 -8.00
CA ARG A 43 2.10 12.71 -7.19
C ARG A 43 2.46 11.71 -6.10
N VAL A 44 1.49 10.97 -5.59
CA VAL A 44 1.67 10.11 -4.40
C VAL A 44 1.34 8.66 -4.68
N PHE A 45 0.14 8.41 -5.22
CA PHE A 45 -0.34 7.06 -5.48
C PHE A 45 0.09 6.58 -6.86
N GLY A 46 0.53 5.35 -6.95
CA GLY A 46 0.95 4.73 -8.20
C GLY A 46 1.71 3.45 -7.92
N VAL A 47 2.22 2.86 -8.98
CA VAL A 47 3.06 1.67 -8.88
C VAL A 47 4.40 2.05 -8.24
N ASP A 48 4.90 1.17 -7.40
CA ASP A 48 6.23 1.23 -6.81
C ASP A 48 7.10 0.13 -7.44
N THR A 49 7.86 0.48 -8.47
CA THR A 49 8.70 -0.48 -9.19
C THR A 49 9.85 -0.98 -8.35
N GLN A 50 10.29 -0.24 -7.33
CA GLN A 50 11.31 -0.69 -6.39
C GLN A 50 10.83 -1.87 -5.55
N LEU A 51 9.55 -1.90 -5.15
CA LEU A 51 8.98 -3.04 -4.44
C LEU A 51 8.93 -4.29 -5.34
N ILE A 52 8.65 -4.12 -6.63
CA ILE A 52 8.68 -5.22 -7.60
C ILE A 52 10.12 -5.74 -7.75
N ALA A 53 11.09 -4.85 -7.92
CA ALA A 53 12.49 -5.20 -8.05
C ALA A 53 13.07 -5.88 -6.79
N ASP A 54 12.60 -5.48 -5.62
CA ASP A 54 13.00 -6.07 -4.34
C ASP A 54 12.30 -7.41 -4.03
N GLY A 55 11.30 -7.83 -4.83
CA GLY A 55 10.50 -9.05 -4.60
C GLY A 55 9.58 -8.93 -3.38
N THR A 56 9.15 -7.71 -3.04
CA THR A 56 8.39 -7.43 -1.81
C THR A 56 7.02 -6.83 -2.07
N TYR A 57 6.56 -6.85 -3.33
CA TYR A 57 5.24 -6.45 -3.74
C TYR A 57 4.40 -7.65 -4.10
N PHE A 58 3.17 -7.71 -3.59
CA PHE A 58 2.27 -8.85 -3.78
C PHE A 58 0.96 -8.41 -4.44
N VAL A 59 0.41 -9.32 -5.23
CA VAL A 59 -0.92 -9.19 -5.82
C VAL A 59 -1.81 -10.32 -5.34
N ALA A 60 -3.09 -10.01 -5.13
CA ALA A 60 -4.13 -11.00 -4.90
C ALA A 60 -4.94 -11.17 -6.17
N GLU A 61 -4.92 -12.37 -6.73
CA GLU A 61 -5.68 -12.75 -7.90
C GLU A 61 -7.00 -13.41 -7.51
N ALA A 62 -8.10 -12.89 -8.06
CA ALA A 62 -9.40 -13.53 -7.99
C ALA A 62 -9.68 -14.25 -9.30
N HIS A 63 -10.14 -15.49 -9.22
CA HIS A 63 -10.53 -16.26 -10.40
C HIS A 63 -11.99 -15.98 -10.73
N VAL A 64 -12.21 -15.45 -11.91
CA VAL A 64 -13.52 -15.22 -12.54
C VAL A 64 -13.62 -16.05 -13.82
N ASP A 65 -14.80 -16.10 -14.44
CA ASP A 65 -15.06 -16.96 -15.61
C ASP A 65 -14.12 -16.66 -16.79
N ASP A 66 -13.73 -15.39 -16.95
CA ASP A 66 -12.81 -14.92 -18.00
C ASP A 66 -11.32 -15.07 -17.66
N GLY A 67 -11.01 -15.69 -16.52
CA GLY A 67 -9.63 -15.90 -16.06
C GLY A 67 -9.27 -15.12 -14.78
N PRO A 68 -8.00 -15.14 -14.36
CA PRO A 68 -7.56 -14.45 -13.16
C PRO A 68 -7.51 -12.93 -13.37
N VAL A 69 -8.01 -12.19 -12.39
CA VAL A 69 -7.90 -10.72 -12.32
C VAL A 69 -7.21 -10.27 -11.05
N ILE A 70 -6.39 -9.22 -11.12
CA ILE A 70 -5.77 -8.64 -9.93
C ILE A 70 -6.82 -7.86 -9.16
N ALA A 71 -7.22 -8.40 -8.01
CA ALA A 71 -8.25 -7.84 -7.12
C ALA A 71 -7.69 -6.85 -6.10
N ALA A 72 -6.42 -7.00 -5.73
CA ALA A 72 -5.74 -6.12 -4.77
C ALA A 72 -4.21 -6.25 -4.90
N CYS A 73 -3.50 -5.28 -4.35
CA CYS A 73 -2.05 -5.31 -4.20
C CYS A 73 -1.62 -4.70 -2.86
N GLY A 74 -0.39 -4.98 -2.47
CA GLY A 74 0.25 -4.41 -1.28
C GLY A 74 1.66 -4.96 -1.14
N GLY A 75 2.50 -4.20 -0.46
CA GLY A 75 3.90 -4.57 -0.29
C GLY A 75 4.48 -4.15 1.05
N TRP A 76 5.72 -4.59 1.26
CA TRP A 76 6.55 -4.11 2.34
C TRP A 76 7.92 -3.70 1.79
N SER A 77 8.61 -2.84 2.50
CA SER A 77 9.93 -2.37 2.08
C SER A 77 10.94 -2.48 3.21
N LYS A 78 12.12 -2.96 2.84
CA LYS A 78 13.36 -2.93 3.63
C LYS A 78 14.14 -1.62 3.46
N ARG A 79 13.47 -0.57 2.90
CA ARG A 79 14.08 0.74 2.63
C ARG A 79 13.38 1.84 3.41
N LYS A 80 14.02 2.99 3.55
CA LYS A 80 13.58 4.08 4.43
C LYS A 80 12.30 4.79 3.98
N THR A 81 11.99 4.81 2.69
CA THR A 81 10.79 5.48 2.16
C THR A 81 9.51 4.97 2.83
N LEU A 82 8.80 5.85 3.53
CA LEU A 82 7.61 5.51 4.31
C LEU A 82 6.35 5.38 3.44
N TYR A 83 6.17 6.24 2.45
CA TYR A 83 5.00 6.29 1.57
C TYR A 83 5.35 6.81 0.18
N GLY A 84 4.41 6.67 -0.75
CA GLY A 84 4.50 7.21 -2.09
C GLY A 84 5.02 6.22 -3.14
N SER A 85 4.59 6.44 -4.38
CA SER A 85 4.99 5.67 -5.56
C SER A 85 6.31 6.18 -6.15
N ASP A 86 6.67 5.66 -7.33
CA ASP A 86 7.85 6.13 -8.09
C ASP A 86 7.82 7.65 -8.38
N HIS A 87 6.62 8.24 -8.46
CA HIS A 87 6.42 9.67 -8.74
C HIS A 87 6.51 10.56 -7.50
N CYS A 88 6.54 9.99 -6.31
CA CYS A 88 6.54 10.75 -5.07
C CYS A 88 7.91 11.37 -4.82
N ALA A 89 7.93 12.66 -4.49
CA ALA A 89 9.15 13.37 -4.10
C ALA A 89 9.66 12.90 -2.73
N GLY A 90 10.96 13.04 -2.50
CA GLY A 90 11.56 12.77 -1.18
C GLY A 90 11.76 11.29 -0.88
N ARG A 91 11.81 10.42 -1.88
CA ARG A 91 12.12 9.00 -1.69
C ARG A 91 13.54 8.82 -1.17
N GLU A 92 13.68 7.89 -0.25
CA GLU A 92 14.97 7.54 0.37
C GLU A 92 15.15 6.01 0.31
N ASP A 93 15.98 5.55 -0.62
CA ASP A 93 16.15 4.13 -0.94
C ASP A 93 17.18 3.39 -0.09
N ALA A 94 17.77 4.05 0.91
CA ALA A 94 18.72 3.43 1.82
C ALA A 94 18.08 2.25 2.57
N LEU A 95 18.85 1.17 2.73
CA LEU A 95 18.42 -0.02 3.43
C LEU A 95 18.24 0.23 4.93
N LEU A 96 17.26 -0.43 5.50
CA LEU A 96 16.96 -0.50 6.93
C LEU A 96 17.74 -1.63 7.60
N ASP A 97 18.10 -1.45 8.87
CA ASP A 97 18.63 -2.51 9.72
C ASP A 97 17.48 -3.17 10.50
N PRO A 98 17.15 -4.44 10.24
CA PRO A 98 16.03 -5.12 10.92
C PRO A 98 16.12 -5.13 12.45
N ARG A 99 17.34 -4.99 13.02
CA ARG A 99 17.55 -4.96 14.47
C ARG A 99 17.10 -3.65 15.12
N HIS A 100 17.10 -2.56 14.35
CA HIS A 100 16.87 -1.21 14.86
C HIS A 100 15.70 -0.49 14.19
N ASP A 101 15.38 -0.84 12.96
CA ASP A 101 14.39 -0.16 12.14
C ASP A 101 13.08 -0.95 12.02
N ALA A 102 12.00 -0.27 11.62
CA ALA A 102 10.74 -0.87 11.28
C ALA A 102 10.62 -1.06 9.75
N ALA A 103 10.17 -2.24 9.31
CA ALA A 103 9.80 -2.45 7.91
C ALA A 103 8.64 -1.52 7.52
N LYS A 104 8.65 -1.01 6.30
CA LYS A 104 7.58 -0.14 5.80
C LYS A 104 6.51 -0.98 5.11
N ILE A 105 5.26 -0.85 5.54
CA ILE A 105 4.10 -1.42 4.83
C ILE A 105 3.63 -0.38 3.83
N ARG A 106 3.48 -0.76 2.54
CA ARG A 106 3.35 0.21 1.46
C ARG A 106 2.43 -0.25 0.34
N ALA A 107 1.89 0.74 -0.39
CA ALA A 107 1.22 0.56 -1.68
C ALA A 107 0.04 -0.43 -1.66
N PHE A 108 -0.81 -0.33 -0.63
CA PHE A 108 -1.99 -1.16 -0.45
C PHE A 108 -3.20 -0.58 -1.17
N PHE A 109 -3.71 -1.32 -2.14
CA PHE A 109 -4.90 -0.95 -2.91
C PHE A 109 -5.79 -2.17 -3.14
N VAL A 110 -7.10 -2.00 -3.01
CA VAL A 110 -8.11 -3.03 -3.27
C VAL A 110 -9.08 -2.49 -4.31
N HIS A 111 -9.38 -3.28 -5.33
CA HIS A 111 -10.38 -2.89 -6.33
C HIS A 111 -11.78 -2.80 -5.67
N PRO A 112 -12.59 -1.77 -5.94
CA PRO A 112 -13.88 -1.55 -5.27
C PRO A 112 -14.82 -2.75 -5.30
N VAL A 113 -14.89 -3.46 -6.43
CA VAL A 113 -15.71 -4.68 -6.59
C VAL A 113 -15.32 -5.80 -5.62
N TRP A 114 -14.06 -5.82 -5.18
CA TRP A 114 -13.49 -6.83 -4.29
C TRP A 114 -13.32 -6.35 -2.85
N ALA A 115 -13.68 -5.11 -2.56
CA ALA A 115 -13.53 -4.52 -1.24
C ALA A 115 -14.41 -5.23 -0.18
N ARG A 116 -13.99 -5.11 1.10
CA ARG A 116 -14.71 -5.66 2.26
C ARG A 116 -14.85 -7.19 2.29
N ARG A 117 -13.98 -7.90 1.56
CA ARG A 117 -13.93 -9.38 1.51
C ARG A 117 -12.70 -9.97 2.20
N GLY A 118 -11.99 -9.17 3.01
CA GLY A 118 -10.79 -9.60 3.75
C GLY A 118 -9.51 -9.65 2.92
N ILE A 119 -9.53 -9.25 1.64
CA ILE A 119 -8.38 -9.37 0.74
C ILE A 119 -7.22 -8.49 1.19
N GLY A 120 -7.47 -7.26 1.61
CA GLY A 120 -6.43 -6.36 2.15
C GLY A 120 -5.75 -6.96 3.39
N SER A 121 -6.53 -7.58 4.29
CA SER A 121 -6.00 -8.29 5.44
C SER A 121 -5.09 -9.46 5.04
N LYS A 122 -5.49 -10.20 4.00
CA LYS A 122 -4.70 -11.35 3.52
C LYS A 122 -3.34 -10.93 2.95
N ILE A 123 -3.31 -9.84 2.16
CA ILE A 123 -2.04 -9.29 1.65
C ILE A 123 -1.18 -8.77 2.79
N LEU A 124 -1.79 -8.10 3.79
CA LEU A 124 -1.05 -7.59 4.95
C LEU A 124 -0.38 -8.72 5.73
N GLU A 125 -1.06 -9.85 5.95
CA GLU A 125 -0.51 -11.04 6.58
C GLU A 125 0.70 -11.59 5.80
N VAL A 126 0.62 -11.63 4.48
CA VAL A 126 1.75 -12.07 3.62
C VAL A 126 2.93 -11.11 3.73
N CYS A 127 2.69 -9.80 3.69
CA CYS A 127 3.73 -8.78 3.82
C CYS A 127 4.42 -8.84 5.19
N GLU A 128 3.64 -8.94 6.29
CA GLU A 128 4.19 -9.05 7.63
C GLU A 128 5.02 -10.33 7.79
N ALA A 129 4.52 -11.48 7.30
CA ALA A 129 5.25 -12.74 7.35
C ALA A 129 6.58 -12.67 6.59
N ALA A 130 6.59 -12.09 5.38
CA ALA A 130 7.80 -11.91 4.60
C ALA A 130 8.81 -10.97 5.29
N ALA A 131 8.35 -9.86 5.86
CA ALA A 131 9.20 -8.94 6.61
C ALA A 131 9.78 -9.59 7.89
N VAL A 132 9.00 -10.42 8.59
CA VAL A 132 9.48 -11.21 9.73
C VAL A 132 10.58 -12.19 9.32
N GLN A 133 10.41 -12.87 8.18
CA GLN A 133 11.44 -13.76 7.64
C GLN A 133 12.73 -13.00 7.29
N ALA A 134 12.61 -11.72 6.89
CA ALA A 134 13.76 -10.84 6.67
C ALA A 134 14.38 -10.26 7.96
N GLY A 135 13.85 -10.63 9.13
CA GLY A 135 14.39 -10.27 10.45
C GLY A 135 13.71 -9.08 11.14
N PHE A 136 12.72 -8.45 10.51
CA PHE A 136 12.00 -7.32 11.11
C PHE A 136 11.01 -7.77 12.19
N ARG A 137 10.86 -6.95 13.23
CA ARG A 137 9.91 -7.16 14.34
C ARG A 137 9.00 -5.96 14.56
N ARG A 138 9.21 -4.91 13.80
CA ARG A 138 8.45 -3.68 13.85
C ARG A 138 8.02 -3.30 12.44
N PHE A 139 6.84 -2.73 12.34
CA PHE A 139 6.24 -2.27 11.08
C PHE A 139 5.75 -0.84 11.25
N GLU A 140 5.86 -0.05 10.21
CA GLU A 140 5.27 1.28 10.15
C GLU A 140 4.75 1.60 8.75
N MET A 141 3.83 2.53 8.66
CA MET A 141 3.23 2.97 7.41
C MET A 141 2.72 4.39 7.48
N GLY A 142 2.56 5.01 6.31
CA GLY A 142 1.72 6.19 6.11
C GLY A 142 0.36 5.75 5.57
N ALA A 143 -0.59 5.52 6.45
CA ALA A 143 -1.93 5.05 6.09
C ALA A 143 -2.79 6.18 5.53
N THR A 144 -3.56 5.93 4.45
CA THR A 144 -4.65 6.82 4.08
C THR A 144 -5.74 6.77 5.16
N LEU A 145 -6.54 7.84 5.30
CA LEU A 145 -7.67 7.86 6.25
C LEU A 145 -8.60 6.65 6.02
N THR A 146 -8.85 6.31 4.77
CA THR A 146 -9.66 5.14 4.37
C THR A 146 -9.05 3.80 4.83
N GLY A 147 -7.73 3.71 4.89
CA GLY A 147 -7.02 2.49 5.30
C GLY A 147 -6.93 2.30 6.82
N VAL A 148 -7.01 3.37 7.61
CA VAL A 148 -6.83 3.34 9.07
C VAL A 148 -7.66 2.26 9.77
N PRO A 149 -8.97 2.08 9.48
CA PRO A 149 -9.76 1.04 10.15
C PRO A 149 -9.23 -0.38 9.94
N LEU A 150 -8.70 -0.69 8.75
CA LEU A 150 -8.09 -1.99 8.48
C LEU A 150 -6.88 -2.22 9.38
N TYR A 151 -6.00 -1.24 9.48
CA TYR A 151 -4.75 -1.36 10.22
C TYR A 151 -4.97 -1.39 11.73
N LEU A 152 -5.89 -0.58 12.27
CA LEU A 152 -6.32 -0.66 13.67
C LEU A 152 -6.83 -2.08 14.01
N ALA A 153 -7.67 -2.66 13.16
CA ALA A 153 -8.18 -4.03 13.34
C ALA A 153 -7.07 -5.11 13.26
N ARG A 154 -5.89 -4.77 12.75
CA ARG A 154 -4.71 -5.66 12.64
C ARG A 154 -3.61 -5.36 13.65
N GLY A 155 -3.92 -4.54 14.67
CA GLY A 155 -3.03 -4.27 15.79
C GLY A 155 -2.04 -3.14 15.57
N TYR A 156 -2.20 -2.35 14.51
CA TYR A 156 -1.45 -1.10 14.37
C TYR A 156 -2.04 -0.03 15.27
N VAL A 157 -1.19 0.89 15.71
CA VAL A 157 -1.59 2.05 16.51
C VAL A 157 -1.22 3.33 15.77
N GLU A 158 -2.08 4.35 15.86
CA GLU A 158 -1.80 5.67 15.32
C GLU A 158 -0.71 6.36 16.13
N ARG A 159 0.21 7.05 15.45
CA ARG A 159 1.29 7.82 16.07
C ARG A 159 1.16 9.31 15.77
N GLU A 160 1.00 9.67 14.53
CA GLU A 160 1.03 11.05 14.08
C GLU A 160 0.15 11.24 12.86
N HIS A 161 -0.60 12.33 12.83
CA HIS A 161 -1.28 12.79 11.62
C HIS A 161 -0.34 13.68 10.82
N ARG A 162 -0.16 13.38 9.53
CA ARG A 162 0.73 14.10 8.62
C ARG A 162 -0.02 14.65 7.43
N GLN A 163 0.51 15.72 6.86
CA GLN A 163 0.00 16.33 5.64
C GLN A 163 1.04 16.14 4.53
N VAL A 164 0.70 15.34 3.53
CA VAL A 164 1.53 15.17 2.34
C VAL A 164 1.25 16.33 1.38
N PRO A 165 2.23 17.17 1.04
CA PRO A 165 2.01 18.30 0.14
C PRO A 165 1.55 17.84 -1.25
N LEU A 166 0.53 18.49 -1.76
CA LEU A 166 0.05 18.38 -3.13
C LEU A 166 0.28 19.72 -3.87
N SER A 167 -0.29 19.88 -5.05
CA SER A 167 -0.22 21.15 -5.78
C SER A 167 -1.15 22.22 -5.21
N SER A 168 -0.89 23.49 -5.54
CA SER A 168 -1.78 24.61 -5.25
C SER A 168 -2.17 24.79 -3.78
N GLY A 169 -1.24 24.46 -2.87
CA GLY A 169 -1.47 24.58 -1.43
C GLY A 169 -2.37 23.50 -0.82
N LEU A 170 -2.81 22.52 -1.61
CA LEU A 170 -3.50 21.35 -1.10
C LEU A 170 -2.54 20.38 -0.41
N SER A 171 -3.08 19.59 0.48
CA SER A 171 -2.38 18.48 1.12
C SER A 171 -3.27 17.24 1.21
N LEU A 172 -2.62 16.08 1.29
CA LEU A 172 -3.28 14.80 1.53
C LEU A 172 -3.02 14.40 2.98
N PRO A 173 -4.03 14.43 3.86
CA PRO A 173 -3.87 13.94 5.22
C PRO A 173 -3.66 12.42 5.23
N ILE A 174 -2.65 11.98 5.95
CA ILE A 174 -2.35 10.57 6.22
C ILE A 174 -2.06 10.36 7.70
N VAL A 175 -2.09 9.12 8.14
CA VAL A 175 -1.78 8.76 9.52
C VAL A 175 -0.54 7.85 9.55
N HIS A 176 0.50 8.27 10.26
CA HIS A 176 1.62 7.38 10.57
C HIS A 176 1.16 6.36 11.60
N MET A 177 1.28 5.10 11.27
CA MET A 177 0.86 3.98 12.13
C MET A 177 2.01 3.00 12.33
N GLU A 178 2.04 2.36 13.47
CA GLU A 178 3.07 1.39 13.85
C GLU A 178 2.48 0.14 14.48
N LYS A 179 3.21 -0.98 14.33
CA LYS A 179 2.95 -2.25 15.02
C LYS A 179 4.27 -2.90 15.45
N HIS A 180 4.30 -3.43 16.66
CA HIS A 180 5.40 -4.21 17.22
C HIS A 180 4.92 -5.64 17.49
N LEU A 181 5.78 -6.63 17.20
CA LEU A 181 5.54 -8.04 17.50
C LEU A 181 6.11 -8.41 18.86
#